data_a34b610459e9f2bf16657e56d7442627
#
_entry.id   a34b610459e9f2bf16657e56d7442627
#
_cell.length_a   1.000
_cell.length_b   1.000
_cell.length_c   1.000
_cell.angle_alpha   90.00
_cell.angle_beta   90.00
_cell.angle_gamma   90.00
#
_symmetry.space_group_name_H-M   'P 1'
#
loop_
_entity.id
_entity.type
_entity.pdbx_description
1 polymer ?
#
loop_
_entity_poly.entity_id
_entity_poly.type
_entity_poly.pdbx_seq_one_letter_code
_entity_poly.pdbx_strand_id
1 'polypeptide(L)'
;MSEVTDLVVIEKQNAMAVFTTKEQLDPIIEAIEKEARSLVPDVSTRKGRDAIASMAHKVARSKTYIDNAGKDLVAELKALPKQIDESRRIVRERLEALKDEVRRPLTEWEAEQERIKAEE
;
A
#
# COMPACT_ATOMS: atom_id res chain seq x y z
N MET A 1 13.18 6.67 21.83
CA MET A 1 12.82 7.30 21.70
C MET A 1 12.88 8.01 20.77
N SER A 2 12.92 8.29 20.37
CA SER A 2 12.89 8.89 19.69
C SER A 2 12.27 9.44 18.99
N GLU A 3 12.04 9.14 18.60
CA GLU A 3 11.40 9.51 17.86
C GLU A 3 10.55 10.42 18.24
N VAL A 4 10.46 10.46 19.08
CA VAL A 4 9.84 11.48 19.75
C VAL A 4 9.94 12.76 19.13
N THR A 5 10.84 12.89 18.24
CA THR A 5 10.98 14.11 17.54
C THR A 5 9.95 14.20 16.43
N ASP A 6 9.22 13.14 16.19
CA ASP A 6 8.23 13.11 15.13
C ASP A 6 6.89 13.61 15.64
N LEU A 7 6.27 14.52 14.91
CA LEU A 7 4.99 15.08 15.27
C LEU A 7 3.81 14.24 14.86
N VAL A 8 4.07 13.18 14.10
CA VAL A 8 3.01 12.32 13.58
C VAL A 8 3.53 10.92 13.33
N VAL A 9 2.68 9.93 13.58
CA VAL A 9 2.95 8.54 13.24
C VAL A 9 1.73 8.01 12.51
N ILE A 10 1.95 7.42 11.35
CA ILE A 10 0.88 6.80 10.57
C ILE A 10 1.12 5.30 10.57
N GLU A 11 0.23 4.56 11.24
CA GLU A 11 0.31 3.12 11.28
C GLU A 11 0.07 2.57 9.89
N LYS A 12 0.83 1.58 9.50
CA LYS A 12 0.75 1.03 8.16
C LYS A 12 -0.66 0.53 7.82
N GLN A 13 -1.32 -0.12 8.77
CA GLN A 13 -2.66 -0.63 8.55
C GLN A 13 -3.71 0.47 8.42
N ASN A 14 -3.39 1.70 8.83
CA ASN A 14 -4.30 2.83 8.74
C ASN A 14 -3.98 3.75 7.56
N ALA A 15 -2.88 3.51 6.87
CA ALA A 15 -2.41 4.43 5.84
C ALA A 15 -3.45 4.67 4.73
N MET A 16 -4.10 3.61 4.26
CA MET A 16 -5.10 3.75 3.21
C MET A 16 -6.20 4.72 3.62
N ALA A 17 -6.74 4.55 4.84
CA ALA A 17 -7.81 5.40 5.33
C ALA A 17 -7.32 6.85 5.49
N VAL A 18 -6.11 7.02 6.01
CA VAL A 18 -5.56 8.36 6.22
C VAL A 18 -5.42 9.11 4.90
N PHE A 19 -4.89 8.46 3.87
CA PHE A 19 -4.61 9.14 2.61
C PHE A 19 -5.80 9.23 1.67
N THR A 20 -6.89 8.53 1.97
CA THR A 20 -8.07 8.58 1.10
C THR A 20 -9.27 9.25 1.75
N THR A 21 -9.14 9.66 3.02
CA THR A 21 -10.24 10.26 3.76
C THR A 21 -9.77 11.58 4.35
N LYS A 22 -10.31 12.68 3.82
CA LYS A 22 -9.92 14.00 4.28
C LYS A 22 -10.15 14.16 5.79
N GLU A 23 -11.21 13.57 6.30
CA GLU A 23 -11.53 13.65 7.72
C GLU A 23 -10.48 12.99 8.63
N GLN A 24 -9.68 12.11 8.07
CA GLN A 24 -8.59 11.48 8.83
C GLN A 24 -7.25 12.18 8.59
N LEU A 25 -7.07 12.76 7.41
CA LEU A 25 -5.83 13.45 7.09
C LEU A 25 -5.75 14.83 7.76
N ASP A 26 -6.85 15.60 7.70
CA ASP A 26 -6.86 16.97 8.23
C ASP A 26 -6.42 17.05 9.69
N PRO A 27 -6.91 16.17 10.60
CA PRO A 27 -6.46 16.25 12.02
C PRO A 27 -4.96 16.06 12.17
N ILE A 28 -4.34 15.26 11.32
CA ILE A 28 -2.89 15.06 11.39
C ILE A 28 -2.16 16.34 11.02
N ILE A 29 -2.60 16.98 9.93
CA ILE A 29 -2.01 18.26 9.51
C ILE A 29 -2.23 19.32 10.58
N GLU A 30 -3.45 19.40 11.12
CA GLU A 30 -3.80 20.39 12.14
C GLU A 30 -2.98 20.20 13.41
N ALA A 31 -2.71 18.94 13.79
CA ALA A 31 -1.90 18.68 14.96
C ALA A 31 -0.46 19.21 14.76
N ILE A 32 0.10 19.03 13.58
CA ILE A 32 1.43 19.56 13.25
C ILE A 32 1.41 21.07 13.28
N GLU A 33 0.38 21.69 12.67
CA GLU A 33 0.24 23.13 12.66
C GLU A 33 0.11 23.70 14.06
N LYS A 34 -0.68 23.05 14.90
CA LYS A 34 -0.89 23.52 16.26
C LYS A 34 0.41 23.46 17.05
N GLU A 35 1.15 22.36 16.92
CA GLU A 35 2.43 22.22 17.61
C GLU A 35 3.41 23.28 17.15
N ALA A 36 3.52 23.48 15.83
CA ALA A 36 4.46 24.45 15.27
C ALA A 36 4.11 25.88 15.69
N ARG A 37 2.80 26.19 15.72
CA ARG A 37 2.34 27.54 16.06
C ARG A 37 2.31 27.81 17.56
N SER A 38 2.53 26.78 18.37
CA SER A 38 2.62 26.98 19.83
C SER A 38 3.93 27.66 20.22
N LEU A 39 4.91 27.64 19.34
CA LEU A 39 6.19 28.26 19.61
C LEU A 39 6.06 29.78 19.56
N VAL A 40 6.52 30.48 20.61
CA VAL A 40 6.59 31.93 20.62
C VAL A 40 7.98 32.31 20.11
N PRO A 41 8.07 32.89 18.90
CA PRO A 41 9.37 33.16 18.30
C PRO A 41 10.10 34.27 19.03
N ASP A 42 11.38 34.06 19.32
CA ASP A 42 12.24 35.06 19.94
C ASP A 42 13.61 34.99 19.27
N VAL A 43 13.85 35.92 18.35
CA VAL A 43 15.11 35.93 17.61
C VAL A 43 16.20 36.74 18.36
N SER A 44 15.86 37.35 19.50
CA SER A 44 16.80 38.19 20.24
C SER A 44 17.86 37.36 20.98
N THR A 45 17.58 36.09 21.23
CA THR A 45 18.53 35.22 21.91
C THR A 45 18.91 34.05 21.00
N ARG A 46 20.10 33.50 21.29
CA ARG A 46 20.52 32.29 20.54
C ARG A 46 19.58 31.14 20.82
N LYS A 47 19.18 31.00 22.09
CA LYS A 47 18.25 29.90 22.45
C LYS A 47 16.94 30.02 21.70
N GLY A 48 16.40 31.24 21.54
CA GLY A 48 15.19 31.46 20.81
C GLY A 48 15.34 31.14 19.30
N ARG A 49 16.49 31.53 18.73
CA ARG A 49 16.76 31.23 17.32
C ARG A 49 16.92 29.72 17.12
N ASP A 50 17.58 29.02 18.03
CA ASP A 50 17.73 27.58 17.93
C ASP A 50 16.38 26.84 18.06
N ALA A 51 15.51 27.37 18.92
CA ALA A 51 14.17 26.82 19.08
C ALA A 51 13.36 26.91 17.79
N ILE A 52 13.46 28.05 17.09
CA ILE A 52 12.79 28.25 15.82
C ILE A 52 13.33 27.27 14.78
N ALA A 53 14.66 27.14 14.68
CA ALA A 53 15.27 26.24 13.73
C ALA A 53 14.89 24.78 14.01
N SER A 54 14.85 24.41 15.29
CA SER A 54 14.48 23.06 15.69
C SER A 54 13.03 22.74 15.31
N MET A 55 12.12 23.69 15.56
CA MET A 55 10.71 23.48 15.21
C MET A 55 10.52 23.38 13.69
N ALA A 56 11.19 24.24 12.93
CA ALA A 56 11.13 24.20 11.48
C ALA A 56 11.64 22.85 10.97
N HIS A 57 12.68 22.31 11.61
CA HIS A 57 13.22 21.02 11.24
C HIS A 57 12.23 19.90 11.52
N LYS A 58 11.52 19.96 12.66
CA LYS A 58 10.50 18.96 12.98
C LYS A 58 9.36 18.96 11.97
N VAL A 59 8.92 20.15 11.56
CA VAL A 59 7.88 20.28 10.56
C VAL A 59 8.35 19.68 9.23
N ALA A 60 9.59 19.96 8.83
CA ALA A 60 10.16 19.44 7.60
C ALA A 60 10.25 17.92 7.64
N ARG A 61 10.64 17.35 8.78
CA ARG A 61 10.71 15.90 8.91
C ARG A 61 9.34 15.25 8.89
N SER A 62 8.34 15.91 9.49
CA SER A 62 6.96 15.42 9.44
C SER A 62 6.46 15.40 8.00
N LYS A 63 6.76 16.44 7.23
CA LYS A 63 6.41 16.50 5.82
C LYS A 63 7.00 15.32 5.07
N THR A 64 8.29 15.06 5.27
CA THR A 64 8.99 13.98 4.59
C THR A 64 8.43 12.62 5.00
N TYR A 65 8.15 12.45 6.29
CA TYR A 65 7.59 11.21 6.80
C TYR A 65 6.23 10.88 6.15
N ILE A 66 5.35 11.89 6.10
CA ILE A 66 4.02 11.71 5.52
C ILE A 66 4.13 11.43 4.01
N ASP A 67 4.98 12.17 3.33
CA ASP A 67 5.16 11.98 1.89
C ASP A 67 5.68 10.57 1.60
N ASN A 68 6.65 10.09 2.40
CA ASN A 68 7.18 8.74 2.21
C ASN A 68 6.14 7.67 2.52
N ALA A 69 5.31 7.89 3.54
CA ALA A 69 4.25 6.95 3.86
C ALA A 69 3.27 6.82 2.69
N GLY A 70 2.95 7.94 2.04
CA GLY A 70 2.09 7.94 0.87
C GLY A 70 2.75 7.23 -0.32
N LYS A 71 4.04 7.47 -0.53
CA LYS A 71 4.77 6.82 -1.61
C LYS A 71 4.81 5.31 -1.42
N ASP A 72 5.04 4.87 -0.19
CA ASP A 72 5.08 3.44 0.11
C ASP A 72 3.72 2.79 -0.15
N LEU A 73 2.65 3.49 0.24
CA LEU A 73 1.29 3.00 -0.01
C LEU A 73 1.02 2.86 -1.50
N VAL A 74 1.40 3.86 -2.30
CA VAL A 74 1.21 3.83 -3.74
C VAL A 74 1.99 2.65 -4.34
N ALA A 75 3.22 2.43 -3.88
CA ALA A 75 4.03 1.31 -4.37
C ALA A 75 3.36 -0.03 -4.08
N GLU A 76 2.81 -0.19 -2.87
CA GLU A 76 2.11 -1.42 -2.50
C GLU A 76 0.86 -1.62 -3.36
N LEU A 77 0.10 -0.55 -3.58
CA LEU A 77 -1.12 -0.64 -4.39
C LEU A 77 -0.80 -0.95 -5.85
N LYS A 78 0.29 -0.41 -6.37
CA LYS A 78 0.68 -0.68 -7.75
C LYS A 78 1.11 -2.14 -7.95
N ALA A 79 1.60 -2.78 -6.89
CA ALA A 79 2.01 -4.17 -6.96
C ALA A 79 0.83 -5.13 -6.92
N LEU A 80 -0.31 -4.72 -6.35
CA LEU A 80 -1.46 -5.60 -6.19
C LEU A 80 -2.02 -6.16 -7.49
N PRO A 81 -2.23 -5.35 -8.54
CA PRO A 81 -2.77 -5.89 -9.79
C PRO A 81 -1.91 -7.01 -10.35
N LYS A 82 -0.59 -6.86 -10.27
CA LYS A 82 0.32 -7.89 -10.77
C LYS A 82 0.20 -9.17 -9.98
N GLN A 83 0.10 -9.06 -8.65
CA GLN A 83 -0.07 -10.22 -7.77
C GLN A 83 -1.39 -10.93 -8.04
N ILE A 84 -2.45 -10.15 -8.24
CA ILE A 84 -3.77 -10.70 -8.55
C ILE A 84 -3.75 -11.41 -9.89
N ASP A 85 -3.12 -10.80 -10.89
CA ASP A 85 -3.03 -11.40 -12.22
C ASP A 85 -2.25 -12.71 -12.18
N GLU A 86 -1.19 -12.78 -11.37
CA GLU A 86 -0.42 -14.01 -11.22
C GLU A 86 -1.29 -15.11 -10.60
N SER A 87 -2.08 -14.77 -9.58
CA SER A 87 -2.99 -15.74 -8.97
C SER A 87 -4.04 -16.23 -9.96
N ARG A 88 -4.58 -15.31 -10.77
CA ARG A 88 -5.55 -15.65 -11.79
C ARG A 88 -4.96 -16.61 -12.82
N ARG A 89 -3.71 -16.38 -13.21
CA ARG A 89 -3.02 -17.25 -14.15
C ARG A 89 -2.86 -18.65 -13.57
N ILE A 90 -2.44 -18.73 -12.31
CA ILE A 90 -2.26 -20.02 -11.64
C ILE A 90 -3.59 -20.79 -11.61
N VAL A 91 -4.67 -20.12 -11.25
CA VAL A 91 -5.99 -20.74 -11.20
C VAL A 91 -6.39 -21.27 -12.57
N ARG A 92 -6.23 -20.43 -13.61
CA ARG A 92 -6.59 -20.86 -14.96
C ARG A 92 -5.82 -22.11 -15.38
N GLU A 93 -4.50 -22.11 -15.16
CA GLU A 93 -3.68 -23.23 -15.59
C GLU A 93 -4.01 -24.51 -14.84
N ARG A 94 -4.17 -24.40 -13.54
CA ARG A 94 -4.44 -25.60 -12.73
C ARG A 94 -5.83 -26.17 -12.99
N LEU A 95 -6.81 -25.30 -13.16
CA LEU A 95 -8.18 -25.79 -13.41
C LEU A 95 -8.36 -26.27 -14.85
N GLU A 96 -7.63 -25.70 -15.80
CA GLU A 96 -7.65 -26.22 -17.16
C GLU A 96 -7.07 -27.64 -17.20
N ALA A 97 -5.95 -27.85 -16.48
CA ALA A 97 -5.35 -29.18 -16.39
C ALA A 97 -6.31 -30.16 -15.69
N LEU A 98 -6.98 -29.68 -14.64
CA LEU A 98 -7.95 -30.52 -13.92
C LEU A 98 -9.14 -30.88 -14.79
N LYS A 99 -9.64 -29.92 -15.57
CA LYS A 99 -10.74 -30.17 -16.50
C LYS A 99 -10.36 -31.27 -17.47
N ASP A 100 -9.16 -31.20 -18.04
CA ASP A 100 -8.70 -32.23 -18.98
C ASP A 100 -8.56 -33.58 -18.30
N GLU A 101 -8.06 -33.59 -17.07
CA GLU A 101 -7.92 -34.82 -16.31
C GLU A 101 -9.28 -35.45 -16.04
N VAL A 102 -10.25 -34.63 -15.59
CA VAL A 102 -11.60 -35.13 -15.29
C VAL A 102 -12.28 -35.65 -16.55
N ARG A 103 -12.07 -34.99 -17.67
CA ARG A 103 -12.70 -35.34 -18.91
C ARG A 103 -12.02 -36.51 -19.64
N ARG A 104 -10.81 -36.86 -19.26
CA ARG A 104 -10.01 -37.86 -19.96
C ARG A 104 -10.78 -39.16 -20.27
N PRO A 105 -11.49 -39.77 -19.32
CA PRO A 105 -12.23 -40.99 -19.65
C PRO A 105 -13.22 -40.81 -20.78
N LEU A 106 -13.91 -39.66 -20.80
CA LEU A 106 -14.85 -39.37 -21.86
C LEU A 106 -14.14 -39.12 -23.19
N THR A 107 -13.05 -38.36 -23.15
CA THR A 107 -12.27 -38.08 -24.34
C THR A 107 -11.73 -39.36 -24.98
N GLU A 108 -11.24 -40.26 -24.12
CA GLU A 108 -10.75 -41.56 -24.62
C GLU A 108 -11.86 -42.43 -25.16
N TRP A 109 -13.02 -42.41 -24.53
CA TRP A 109 -14.18 -43.15 -25.04
C TRP A 109 -14.63 -42.61 -26.40
N GLU A 110 -14.68 -41.29 -26.55
CA GLU A 110 -15.08 -40.65 -27.81
C GLU A 110 -14.08 -41.00 -28.92
N ALA A 111 -12.80 -41.01 -28.61
CA ALA A 111 -11.76 -41.36 -29.57
C ALA A 111 -11.91 -42.82 -30.03
N GLU A 112 -12.24 -43.70 -29.09
CA GLU A 112 -12.43 -45.11 -29.40
C GLU A 112 -13.68 -45.31 -30.31
N GLN A 113 -14.75 -44.60 -30.01
CA GLN A 113 -15.94 -44.67 -30.81
C GLN A 113 -15.70 -44.16 -32.25
N GLU A 114 -14.90 -43.10 -32.37
CA GLU A 114 -14.55 -42.55 -33.65
C GLU A 114 -13.71 -43.53 -34.46
N ARG A 115 -12.77 -44.21 -33.78
CA ARG A 115 -11.92 -45.21 -34.39
C ARG A 115 -12.75 -46.39 -34.89
N ILE A 116 -13.68 -46.89 -34.08
CA ILE A 116 -14.54 -48.01 -34.45
C ILE A 116 -15.40 -47.61 -35.64
N LYS A 117 -15.97 -46.43 -35.60
CA LYS A 117 -16.82 -45.94 -36.67
C LYS A 117 -16.06 -45.86 -38.00
N ALA A 118 -14.80 -45.41 -37.94
CA ALA A 118 -14.00 -45.29 -39.15
C ALA A 118 -13.67 -46.66 -39.77
N GLU A 119 -13.67 -47.72 -38.98
CA GLU A 119 -13.37 -49.05 -39.45
C GLU A 119 -14.58 -49.74 -40.07
N GLU A 120 -15.75 -49.18 -39.82
CA GLU A 120 -16.95 -49.72 -40.41
C GLU A 120 -17.06 -49.29 -41.87
#